data_290fea300398df2187886f78c28b4a52
#
_entry.id   290fea300398df2187886f78c28b4a52
#
_cell.length_a   1.000
_cell.length_b   1.000
_cell.length_c   1.000
_cell.angle_alpha   90.00
_cell.angle_beta   90.00
_cell.angle_gamma   90.00
#
_symmetry.space_group_name_H-M   'P 1'
#
loop_
_entity.id
_entity.type
_entity.pdbx_description
1 polymer ?
#
loop_
_entity_poly.entity_id
_entity_poly.type
_entity_poly.pdbx_seq_one_letter_code
_entity_poly.pdbx_strand_id
1 'polypeptide(L)'
;MFAFRRLLALPALIALFAVCQIILSTGAAPAASPATVTITLTVIAPDGTTRVLSNDDFTQLPQNTLQTNTAWTEGPQNFDGVLLRDVLATVGVDGKNVPNRSITILALNDYSISIPLEDAYKYNVLVARRMNGRELSLRDKGPYWIVYPRDQHQELNDSRYDHRWAWQVKQIEAK
;
A
#
# COMPACT_ATOMS: atom_id res chain seq x y z
N MET A 1 44.64 40.44 -85.68
CA MET A 1 46.09 40.38 -85.38
C MET A 1 46.25 39.43 -84.17
N PHE A 2 46.73 38.24 -84.48
CA PHE A 2 47.60 37.30 -83.73
C PHE A 2 47.55 37.42 -82.19
N ALA A 3 47.50 36.37 -81.32
CA ALA A 3 48.09 35.01 -81.39
C ALA A 3 47.54 34.17 -80.27
N PHE A 4 47.21 32.95 -80.49
CA PHE A 4 47.78 31.67 -80.01
C PHE A 4 48.44 31.68 -78.60
N ARG A 5 47.96 30.85 -77.65
CA ARG A 5 48.73 29.70 -77.13
C ARG A 5 48.18 29.06 -75.90
N ARG A 6 47.91 27.82 -76.07
CA ARG A 6 48.36 26.57 -75.44
C ARG A 6 47.71 26.18 -74.07
N LEU A 7 46.97 25.22 -74.25
CA LEU A 7 46.73 23.97 -73.47
C LEU A 7 47.88 23.62 -72.51
N LEU A 8 47.57 23.44 -71.27
CA LEU A 8 48.28 22.52 -70.42
C LEU A 8 47.28 21.84 -69.43
N ALA A 9 47.14 20.55 -69.67
CA ALA A 9 46.38 19.67 -68.81
C ALA A 9 47.15 19.32 -67.53
N LEU A 10 46.52 19.32 -66.36
CA LEU A 10 47.05 18.72 -65.17
C LEU A 10 46.01 17.74 -64.61
N PRO A 11 46.41 16.57 -64.15
CA PRO A 11 45.50 15.49 -63.84
C PRO A 11 44.82 15.65 -62.51
N ALA A 12 43.60 15.15 -62.47
CA ALA A 12 42.76 15.05 -61.28
C ALA A 12 43.36 14.10 -60.23
N LEU A 13 43.66 14.62 -59.07
CA LEU A 13 43.94 13.80 -57.88
C LEU A 13 42.65 13.59 -57.12
N ILE A 14 42.03 12.42 -57.32
CA ILE A 14 40.86 12.02 -56.56
C ILE A 14 41.34 11.57 -55.17
N ALA A 15 41.22 12.44 -54.18
CA ALA A 15 41.37 12.07 -52.77
C ALA A 15 40.09 11.36 -52.29
N LEU A 16 40.20 10.05 -52.11
CA LEU A 16 39.16 9.19 -51.58
C LEU A 16 39.06 9.43 -50.05
N PHE A 17 38.16 10.31 -49.59
CA PHE A 17 37.82 10.47 -48.18
C PHE A 17 36.91 9.31 -47.77
N ALA A 18 37.48 8.25 -47.18
CA ALA A 18 36.74 7.24 -46.49
C ALA A 18 36.17 7.85 -45.19
N VAL A 19 34.91 8.27 -45.21
CA VAL A 19 34.18 8.67 -44.01
C VAL A 19 33.82 7.40 -43.25
N CYS A 20 34.61 7.10 -42.23
CA CYS A 20 34.30 6.06 -41.24
C CYS A 20 33.15 6.58 -40.37
N GLN A 21 31.91 6.22 -40.72
CA GLN A 21 30.74 6.45 -39.86
C GLN A 21 30.77 5.47 -38.69
N ILE A 22 31.25 5.95 -37.55
CA ILE A 22 31.09 5.25 -36.27
C ILE A 22 29.61 5.40 -35.89
N ILE A 23 28.82 4.31 -36.11
CA ILE A 23 27.45 4.21 -35.60
C ILE A 23 27.59 3.98 -34.08
N LEU A 24 27.50 5.07 -33.31
CA LEU A 24 27.23 4.96 -31.88
C LEU A 24 25.80 4.39 -31.71
N SER A 25 25.69 3.09 -31.58
CA SER A 25 24.46 2.47 -31.11
C SER A 25 24.30 2.85 -29.62
N THR A 26 23.56 3.90 -29.35
CA THR A 26 23.03 4.20 -28.01
C THR A 26 22.04 3.10 -27.66
N GLY A 27 22.54 2.06 -27.03
CA GLY A 27 21.69 1.06 -26.38
C GLY A 27 20.89 1.75 -25.29
N ALA A 28 19.62 2.05 -25.55
CA ALA A 28 18.71 2.49 -24.52
C ALA A 28 18.62 1.34 -23.49
N ALA A 29 19.13 1.57 -22.28
CA ALA A 29 18.92 0.67 -21.17
C ALA A 29 17.40 0.48 -20.99
N PRO A 30 16.90 -0.74 -20.81
CA PRO A 30 15.49 -0.96 -20.56
C PRO A 30 15.12 -0.16 -19.28
N ALA A 31 14.16 0.77 -19.42
CA ALA A 31 13.62 1.48 -18.27
C ALA A 31 13.06 0.43 -17.31
N ALA A 32 13.64 0.36 -16.11
CA ALA A 32 13.13 -0.51 -15.06
C ALA A 32 11.66 -0.13 -14.81
N SER A 33 10.75 -1.08 -15.04
CA SER A 33 9.35 -0.90 -14.71
C SER A 33 9.24 -0.50 -13.24
N PRO A 34 8.42 0.51 -12.87
CA PRO A 34 8.23 0.86 -11.48
C PRO A 34 7.78 -0.39 -10.72
N ALA A 35 8.50 -0.73 -9.66
CA ALA A 35 8.13 -1.86 -8.80
C ALA A 35 6.72 -1.57 -8.24
N THR A 36 5.75 -2.37 -8.66
CA THR A 36 4.39 -2.30 -8.13
C THR A 36 4.45 -2.75 -6.67
N VAL A 37 4.24 -1.82 -5.73
CA VAL A 37 4.14 -2.16 -4.32
C VAL A 37 2.88 -2.99 -4.13
N THR A 38 3.04 -4.28 -3.90
CA THR A 38 1.91 -5.16 -3.61
C THR A 38 1.45 -4.92 -2.18
N ILE A 39 0.23 -4.41 -2.03
CA ILE A 39 -0.40 -4.19 -0.72
C ILE A 39 -1.04 -5.51 -0.30
N THR A 40 -0.60 -6.05 0.85
CA THR A 40 -1.16 -7.26 1.44
C THR A 40 -1.42 -7.07 2.93
N LEU A 41 -2.36 -7.84 3.47
CA LEU A 41 -2.63 -7.96 4.91
C LEU A 41 -2.44 -9.41 5.32
N THR A 42 -1.50 -9.68 6.21
CA THR A 42 -1.31 -11.02 6.78
C THR A 42 -2.21 -11.20 7.99
N VAL A 43 -2.98 -12.29 8.01
CA VAL A 43 -3.85 -12.65 9.14
C VAL A 43 -3.41 -14.01 9.68
N ILE A 44 -3.24 -14.12 11.00
CA ILE A 44 -2.73 -15.33 11.66
C ILE A 44 -3.67 -15.72 12.79
N ALA A 45 -4.08 -16.99 12.79
CA ALA A 45 -4.88 -17.59 13.86
C ALA A 45 -3.98 -18.16 14.99
N PRO A 46 -4.53 -18.45 16.19
CA PRO A 46 -3.78 -18.97 17.33
C PRO A 46 -3.11 -20.35 17.10
N ASP A 47 -3.63 -21.12 16.17
CA ASP A 47 -3.07 -22.41 15.77
C ASP A 47 -1.95 -22.28 14.70
N GLY A 48 -1.60 -21.05 14.30
CA GLY A 48 -0.62 -20.75 13.27
C GLY A 48 -1.19 -20.72 11.84
N THR A 49 -2.49 -21.02 11.65
CA THR A 49 -3.13 -20.85 10.34
C THR A 49 -2.95 -19.42 9.85
N THR A 50 -2.38 -19.28 8.67
CA THR A 50 -2.02 -17.96 8.11
C THR A 50 -2.69 -17.75 6.75
N ARG A 51 -3.24 -16.56 6.55
CA ARG A 51 -3.75 -16.11 5.26
C ARG A 51 -3.15 -14.75 4.90
N VAL A 52 -2.65 -14.62 3.70
CA VAL A 52 -2.20 -13.34 3.12
C VAL A 52 -3.31 -12.87 2.19
N LEU A 53 -3.95 -11.78 2.56
CA LEU A 53 -4.99 -11.14 1.77
C LEU A 53 -4.33 -10.13 0.83
N SER A 54 -4.47 -10.32 -0.47
CA SER A 54 -4.18 -9.29 -1.47
C SER A 54 -5.20 -8.16 -1.36
N ASN A 55 -4.96 -7.05 -2.07
CA ASN A 55 -5.97 -5.98 -2.16
C ASN A 55 -7.30 -6.50 -2.73
N ASP A 56 -7.25 -7.38 -3.72
CA ASP A 56 -8.43 -7.96 -4.35
C ASP A 56 -9.17 -8.90 -3.37
N ASP A 57 -8.44 -9.77 -2.64
CA ASP A 57 -9.05 -10.61 -1.59
C ASP A 57 -9.76 -9.76 -0.54
N PHE A 58 -9.12 -8.67 -0.10
CA PHE A 58 -9.70 -7.78 0.91
C PHE A 58 -10.97 -7.09 0.40
N THR A 59 -11.02 -6.69 -0.86
CA THR A 59 -12.20 -6.04 -1.45
C THR A 59 -13.37 -7.00 -1.68
N GLN A 60 -13.13 -8.31 -1.73
CA GLN A 60 -14.18 -9.34 -1.82
C GLN A 60 -14.83 -9.65 -0.46
N LEU A 61 -14.22 -9.24 0.65
CA LEU A 61 -14.83 -9.40 1.97
C LEU A 61 -16.01 -8.41 2.15
N PRO A 62 -16.94 -8.67 3.12
CA PRO A 62 -18.04 -7.75 3.39
C PRO A 62 -17.56 -6.33 3.71
N GLN A 63 -17.87 -5.39 2.82
CA GLN A 63 -17.46 -4.00 2.97
C GLN A 63 -18.42 -3.24 3.88
N ASN A 64 -17.88 -2.39 4.75
CA ASN A 64 -18.62 -1.57 5.70
C ASN A 64 -18.11 -0.13 5.66
N THR A 65 -19.00 0.80 5.98
CA THR A 65 -18.68 2.21 6.18
C THR A 65 -18.90 2.60 7.63
N LEU A 66 -17.94 3.32 8.20
CA LEU A 66 -18.00 3.85 9.55
C LEU A 66 -17.72 5.35 9.53
N GLN A 67 -18.66 6.15 10.03
CA GLN A 67 -18.43 7.57 10.29
C GLN A 67 -18.08 7.76 11.76
N THR A 68 -16.96 8.39 12.06
CA THR A 68 -16.51 8.62 13.44
C THR A 68 -15.43 9.71 13.51
N ASN A 69 -15.33 10.38 14.67
CA ASN A 69 -14.21 11.24 15.02
C ASN A 69 -12.99 10.39 15.39
N THR A 70 -11.80 10.96 15.20
CA THR A 70 -10.54 10.36 15.64
C THR A 70 -9.74 11.38 16.46
N ALA A 71 -8.72 10.93 17.21
CA ALA A 71 -7.80 11.83 17.91
C ALA A 71 -6.80 12.53 16.95
N TRP A 72 -6.76 12.14 15.66
CA TRP A 72 -5.73 12.59 14.68
C TRP A 72 -6.33 13.32 13.47
N THR A 73 -7.64 13.54 13.43
CA THR A 73 -8.32 14.24 12.33
C THR A 73 -9.28 15.28 12.89
N GLU A 74 -9.55 16.31 12.10
CA GLU A 74 -10.56 17.31 12.43
C GLU A 74 -11.96 16.83 12.01
N GLY A 75 -12.87 16.81 12.98
CA GLY A 75 -14.26 16.40 12.77
C GLY A 75 -14.43 14.92 12.36
N PRO A 76 -15.68 14.50 12.16
CA PRO A 76 -15.99 13.13 11.79
C PRO A 76 -15.51 12.83 10.37
N GLN A 77 -14.94 11.65 10.18
CA GLN A 77 -14.47 11.12 8.89
C GLN A 77 -15.28 9.89 8.51
N ASN A 78 -15.43 9.65 7.21
CA ASN A 78 -16.04 8.44 6.68
C ASN A 78 -14.93 7.45 6.33
N PHE A 79 -14.96 6.27 6.93
CA PHE A 79 -14.02 5.18 6.70
C PHE A 79 -14.71 4.02 6.01
N ASP A 80 -14.08 3.48 4.96
CA ASP A 80 -14.57 2.28 4.27
C ASP A 80 -13.54 1.16 4.44
N GLY A 81 -14.03 -0.05 4.68
CA GLY A 81 -13.18 -1.22 4.90
C GLY A 81 -13.98 -2.45 5.31
N VAL A 82 -13.32 -3.37 5.99
CA VAL A 82 -13.88 -4.64 6.46
C VAL A 82 -13.88 -4.68 7.98
N LEU A 83 -14.93 -5.21 8.59
CA LEU A 83 -14.94 -5.37 10.05
C LEU A 83 -13.83 -6.32 10.50
N LEU A 84 -13.17 -5.97 11.60
CA LEU A 84 -12.06 -6.77 12.12
C LEU A 84 -12.45 -8.24 12.36
N ARG A 85 -13.67 -8.49 12.85
CA ARG A 85 -14.19 -9.87 13.02
C ARG A 85 -14.28 -10.63 11.69
N ASP A 86 -14.62 -9.98 10.58
CA ASP A 86 -14.73 -10.61 9.27
C ASP A 86 -13.34 -10.91 8.67
N VAL A 87 -12.37 -10.04 8.95
CA VAL A 87 -10.95 -10.30 8.63
C VAL A 87 -10.45 -11.52 9.41
N LEU A 88 -10.73 -11.62 10.71
CA LEU A 88 -10.35 -12.74 11.57
C LEU A 88 -11.04 -14.05 11.16
N ALA A 89 -12.28 -13.98 10.69
CA ALA A 89 -13.02 -15.14 10.18
C ALA A 89 -12.34 -15.82 8.99
N THR A 90 -11.52 -15.09 8.23
CA THR A 90 -10.75 -15.64 7.08
C THR A 90 -9.74 -16.72 7.48
N VAL A 91 -9.36 -16.77 8.75
CA VAL A 91 -8.47 -17.79 9.36
C VAL A 91 -9.19 -18.63 10.42
N GLY A 92 -10.54 -18.66 10.40
CA GLY A 92 -11.34 -19.48 11.29
C GLY A 92 -11.49 -18.96 12.72
N VAL A 93 -11.06 -17.73 13.01
CA VAL A 93 -11.28 -17.09 14.31
C VAL A 93 -12.69 -16.53 14.35
N ASP A 94 -13.52 -17.08 15.23
CA ASP A 94 -14.87 -16.61 15.50
C ASP A 94 -14.99 -16.05 16.93
N GLY A 95 -16.14 -15.43 17.26
CA GLY A 95 -16.40 -14.82 18.56
C GLY A 95 -16.62 -15.81 19.70
N LYS A 96 -16.45 -17.12 19.47
CA LYS A 96 -16.66 -18.15 20.49
C LYS A 96 -15.38 -18.28 21.34
N ASN A 97 -15.54 -18.36 22.66
CA ASN A 97 -14.44 -18.53 23.62
C ASN A 97 -13.40 -17.40 23.60
N VAL A 98 -13.86 -16.14 23.55
CA VAL A 98 -13.06 -14.94 23.43
C VAL A 98 -12.44 -14.40 24.74
N PRO A 99 -12.90 -14.79 25.98
CA PRO A 99 -12.36 -14.19 27.21
C PRO A 99 -10.84 -14.36 27.32
N ASN A 100 -10.15 -13.28 27.66
CA ASN A 100 -8.71 -13.21 27.92
C ASN A 100 -7.81 -13.49 26.69
N ARG A 101 -8.35 -13.43 25.46
CA ARG A 101 -7.56 -13.51 24.22
C ARG A 101 -7.25 -12.14 23.69
N SER A 102 -6.19 -12.03 22.93
CA SER A 102 -5.73 -10.77 22.36
C SER A 102 -5.51 -10.87 20.86
N ILE A 103 -5.46 -9.70 20.22
CA ILE A 103 -5.03 -9.54 18.84
C ILE A 103 -3.76 -8.68 18.89
N THR A 104 -2.67 -9.19 18.32
CA THR A 104 -1.47 -8.40 18.06
C THR A 104 -1.59 -7.79 16.66
N ILE A 105 -1.45 -6.49 16.55
CA ILE A 105 -1.47 -5.74 15.31
C ILE A 105 -0.07 -5.20 15.06
N LEU A 106 0.52 -5.51 13.90
CA LEU A 106 1.87 -5.12 13.50
C LEU A 106 1.80 -4.16 12.33
N ALA A 107 2.44 -3.01 12.47
CA ALA A 107 2.56 -1.98 11.45
C ALA A 107 3.80 -2.17 10.56
N LEU A 108 3.86 -1.44 9.44
CA LEU A 108 4.98 -1.50 8.47
C LEU A 108 6.33 -1.09 9.07
N ASN A 109 6.32 -0.21 10.09
CA ASN A 109 7.50 0.26 10.81
C ASN A 109 7.87 -0.61 12.02
N ASP A 110 7.31 -1.84 12.09
CA ASP A 110 7.48 -2.81 13.18
C ASP A 110 6.88 -2.38 14.54
N TYR A 111 6.15 -1.25 14.57
CA TYR A 111 5.35 -0.91 15.73
C TYR A 111 4.26 -1.96 15.94
N SER A 112 4.12 -2.42 17.18
CA SER A 112 3.18 -3.48 17.54
C SER A 112 2.34 -3.06 18.74
N ILE A 113 1.05 -3.33 18.66
CA ILE A 113 0.10 -3.18 19.76
C ILE A 113 -0.65 -4.47 20.00
N SER A 114 -1.16 -4.64 21.22
CA SER A 114 -2.08 -5.70 21.59
C SER A 114 -3.42 -5.11 22.01
N ILE A 115 -4.51 -5.60 21.44
CA ILE A 115 -5.87 -5.23 21.81
C ILE A 115 -6.65 -6.47 22.24
N PRO A 116 -7.71 -6.34 23.09
CA PRO A 116 -8.56 -7.47 23.41
C PRO A 116 -9.24 -8.02 22.14
N LEU A 117 -9.28 -9.36 22.00
CA LEU A 117 -9.99 -10.00 20.90
C LEU A 117 -11.49 -9.69 20.94
N GLU A 118 -12.05 -9.50 22.13
CA GLU A 118 -13.46 -9.13 22.33
C GLU A 118 -13.83 -7.80 21.65
N ASP A 119 -12.88 -6.86 21.47
CA ASP A 119 -13.15 -5.59 20.80
C ASP A 119 -13.66 -5.78 19.38
N ALA A 120 -13.18 -6.82 18.67
CA ALA A 120 -13.61 -7.13 17.32
C ALA A 120 -15.10 -7.51 17.24
N TYR A 121 -15.68 -7.97 18.35
CA TYR A 121 -17.07 -8.42 18.44
C TYR A 121 -17.96 -7.44 19.22
N LYS A 122 -17.40 -6.77 20.23
CA LYS A 122 -18.10 -5.80 21.06
C LYS A 122 -18.33 -4.47 20.30
N TYR A 123 -17.29 -4.02 19.61
CA TYR A 123 -17.33 -2.79 18.84
C TYR A 123 -17.23 -3.13 17.35
N ASN A 124 -17.93 -2.50 16.49
CA ASN A 124 -17.77 -2.71 15.05
C ASN A 124 -16.43 -2.08 14.56
N VAL A 125 -15.30 -2.59 15.12
CA VAL A 125 -13.95 -2.16 14.74
C VAL A 125 -13.71 -2.42 13.26
N LEU A 126 -13.28 -1.40 12.54
CA LEU A 126 -13.06 -1.46 11.10
C LEU A 126 -11.56 -1.55 10.78
N VAL A 127 -11.19 -2.44 9.90
CA VAL A 127 -9.91 -2.42 9.19
C VAL A 127 -10.14 -1.56 7.96
N ALA A 128 -9.89 -0.26 8.10
CA ALA A 128 -10.17 0.72 7.06
C ALA A 128 -9.11 0.67 5.96
N ARG A 129 -9.56 0.75 4.71
CA ARG A 129 -8.72 0.86 3.51
C ARG A 129 -8.85 2.24 2.86
N ARG A 130 -9.99 2.93 3.11
CA ARG A 130 -10.28 4.25 2.56
C ARG A 130 -10.73 5.21 3.66
N MET A 131 -10.50 6.50 3.41
CA MET A 131 -11.02 7.59 4.21
C MET A 131 -11.57 8.67 3.26
N ASN A 132 -12.82 9.07 3.46
CA ASN A 132 -13.53 10.05 2.63
C ASN A 132 -13.49 9.70 1.13
N GLY A 133 -13.71 8.42 0.80
CA GLY A 133 -13.72 7.90 -0.56
C GLY A 133 -12.34 7.75 -1.22
N ARG A 134 -11.24 8.09 -0.53
CA ARG A 134 -9.87 7.97 -1.05
C ARG A 134 -9.12 6.84 -0.34
N GLU A 135 -8.31 6.09 -1.08
CA GLU A 135 -7.45 5.08 -0.48
C GLU A 135 -6.46 5.71 0.50
N LEU A 136 -6.25 5.02 1.63
CA LEU A 136 -5.24 5.41 2.60
C LEU A 136 -3.84 5.26 2.00
N SER A 137 -3.09 6.35 2.00
CA SER A 137 -1.74 6.38 1.44
C SER A 137 -0.72 5.70 2.37
N LEU A 138 0.23 4.95 1.80
CA LEU A 138 1.38 4.39 2.53
C LEU A 138 2.24 5.46 3.22
N ARG A 139 2.20 6.71 2.73
CA ARG A 139 2.95 7.83 3.31
C ARG A 139 2.25 8.47 4.52
N ASP A 140 1.00 8.10 4.77
CA ASP A 140 0.21 8.59 5.90
C ASP A 140 -0.23 7.40 6.76
N LYS A 141 -1.49 6.99 6.70
CA LYS A 141 -2.07 5.96 7.60
C LYS A 141 -2.36 4.63 6.90
N GLY A 142 -2.11 4.54 5.58
CA GLY A 142 -2.30 3.32 4.79
C GLY A 142 -1.14 2.31 4.91
N PRO A 143 -1.37 1.10 4.42
CA PRO A 143 -2.49 0.69 3.59
C PRO A 143 -3.78 0.41 4.38
N TYR A 144 -3.68 0.03 5.64
CA TYR A 144 -4.81 -0.28 6.52
C TYR A 144 -4.69 0.46 7.84
N TRP A 145 -5.83 0.90 8.38
CA TRP A 145 -5.95 1.58 9.66
C TRP A 145 -7.02 0.91 10.51
N ILE A 146 -6.72 0.56 11.76
CA ILE A 146 -7.69 0.05 12.73
C ILE A 146 -8.49 1.24 13.27
N VAL A 147 -9.79 1.27 12.96
CA VAL A 147 -10.70 2.37 13.30
C VAL A 147 -11.79 1.89 14.23
N TYR A 148 -11.91 2.52 15.38
CA TYR A 148 -12.97 2.25 16.35
C TYR A 148 -14.16 3.21 16.16
N PRO A 149 -15.40 2.79 16.44
CA PRO A 149 -16.59 3.64 16.35
C PRO A 149 -16.70 4.54 17.59
N ARG A 150 -15.78 5.51 17.71
CA ARG A 150 -15.62 6.37 18.88
C ARG A 150 -16.90 7.12 19.25
N ASP A 151 -17.62 7.61 18.24
CA ASP A 151 -18.85 8.39 18.46
C ASP A 151 -20.06 7.54 18.87
N GLN A 152 -19.97 6.21 18.67
CA GLN A 152 -21.05 5.28 19.01
C GLN A 152 -20.90 4.70 20.43
N HIS A 153 -19.71 4.85 21.06
CA HIS A 153 -19.40 4.27 22.36
C HIS A 153 -18.66 5.29 23.22
N GLN A 154 -19.31 5.76 24.27
CA GLN A 154 -18.79 6.82 25.13
C GLN A 154 -17.44 6.47 25.78
N GLU A 155 -17.24 5.20 26.14
CA GLU A 155 -15.98 4.71 26.69
C GLU A 155 -14.79 4.86 25.73
N LEU A 156 -15.02 4.83 24.43
CA LEU A 156 -13.97 4.98 23.40
C LEU A 156 -13.51 6.44 23.23
N ASN A 157 -14.18 7.41 23.86
CA ASN A 157 -13.75 8.81 23.87
C ASN A 157 -12.59 9.07 24.85
N ASP A 158 -12.22 8.09 25.67
CA ASP A 158 -11.10 8.19 26.59
C ASP A 158 -9.77 7.95 25.86
N SER A 159 -8.79 8.83 26.06
CA SER A 159 -7.45 8.75 25.45
C SER A 159 -6.70 7.45 25.77
N ARG A 160 -7.11 6.74 26.83
CA ARG A 160 -6.59 5.39 27.15
C ARG A 160 -6.87 4.36 26.04
N TYR A 161 -7.82 4.61 25.15
CA TYR A 161 -8.13 3.76 24.00
C TYR A 161 -7.42 4.18 22.72
N ASP A 162 -6.81 5.39 22.69
CA ASP A 162 -6.21 5.92 21.46
C ASP A 162 -5.07 5.03 20.94
N HIS A 163 -4.30 4.36 21.80
CA HIS A 163 -3.25 3.43 21.39
C HIS A 163 -3.75 2.24 20.57
N ARG A 164 -5.07 1.91 20.60
CA ARG A 164 -5.67 0.80 19.84
C ARG A 164 -5.86 1.12 18.35
N TRP A 165 -5.69 2.38 17.95
CA TRP A 165 -5.88 2.84 16.58
C TRP A 165 -4.58 2.69 15.76
N ALA A 166 -4.14 1.46 15.52
CA ALA A 166 -2.93 1.23 14.73
C ALA A 166 -3.16 1.56 13.25
N TRP A 167 -2.23 2.27 12.67
CA TRP A 167 -2.17 2.56 11.24
C TRP A 167 -0.97 1.89 10.57
N GLN A 168 -0.92 1.94 9.22
CA GLN A 168 0.09 1.25 8.42
C GLN A 168 0.15 -0.26 8.70
N VAL A 169 -0.99 -0.86 8.97
CA VAL A 169 -1.08 -2.27 9.39
C VAL A 169 -0.64 -3.19 8.26
N LYS A 170 0.24 -4.14 8.57
CA LYS A 170 0.69 -5.22 7.67
C LYS A 170 0.27 -6.61 8.16
N GLN A 171 0.03 -6.78 9.47
CA GLN A 171 -0.31 -8.07 10.05
C GLN A 171 -1.28 -7.93 11.23
N ILE A 172 -2.20 -8.89 11.33
CA ILE A 172 -3.15 -9.07 12.43
C ILE A 172 -3.03 -10.52 12.90
N GLU A 173 -2.67 -10.74 14.16
CA GLU A 173 -2.45 -12.06 14.74
C GLU A 173 -3.35 -12.24 15.98
N ALA A 174 -4.25 -13.21 15.96
CA ALA A 174 -5.03 -13.62 17.13
C ALA A 174 -4.21 -14.58 18.01
N LYS A 175 -4.31 -14.40 19.36
CA LYS A 175 -3.58 -15.19 20.38
C LYS A 175 -4.53 -15.74 21.41
#